data_e14585b360ae6c2f711a7aa394ecbf08
#
_entry.id   e14585b360ae6c2f711a7aa394ecbf08
#
_cell.length_a   1.000
_cell.length_b   1.000
_cell.length_c   1.000
_cell.angle_alpha   90.00
_cell.angle_beta   90.00
_cell.angle_gamma   90.00
#
_symmetry.space_group_name_H-M   'P 1'
#
loop_
_entity.id
_entity.type
_entity.pdbx_description
1 polymer ?
#
loop_
_entity_poly.entity_id
_entity_poly.type
_entity_poly.pdbx_seq_one_letter_code
_entity_poly.pdbx_strand_id
1 'polypeptide(L)'
;DKAFDQACRALKAALDDYPRKDHRHGIIHDCLPTEEGIKICRDYNIQMPVQSAFINWKQEPDEYLESIMGKERTERLNPLRTFNENGIVVSCGSDAPCTSPDPIVWIDKAVNNMNQSQAVSVQEALRMCTYNGYYVTFDEKERGSLEAGKIADMAVLSDDLYSVDKKDIKNIKVEGLIPVSYTHLRAHETPEHL
;
A
#
# COMPACT_ATOMS: atom_id res chain seq x y z
N ASP A 1 2.11 18.68 -1.64
CA ASP A 1 0.77 19.24 -1.76
C ASP A 1 0.45 19.78 -3.16
N LYS A 2 1.17 20.78 -3.71
CA LYS A 2 0.84 21.32 -5.05
C LYS A 2 0.93 20.30 -6.19
N ALA A 3 1.92 19.44 -6.19
CA ALA A 3 2.07 18.39 -7.20
C ALA A 3 0.90 17.40 -7.14
N PHE A 4 0.48 17.03 -5.94
CA PHE A 4 -0.68 16.19 -5.72
C PHE A 4 -1.95 16.82 -6.28
N ASP A 5 -2.23 18.10 -5.93
CA ASP A 5 -3.38 18.83 -6.46
C ASP A 5 -3.38 18.90 -7.99
N GLN A 6 -2.22 19.14 -8.57
CA GLN A 6 -2.07 19.19 -10.04
C GLN A 6 -2.39 17.84 -10.67
N ALA A 7 -1.89 16.74 -10.09
CA ALA A 7 -2.18 15.39 -10.56
C ALA A 7 -3.67 15.04 -10.43
N CYS A 8 -4.28 15.35 -9.27
CA CYS A 8 -5.70 15.13 -9.03
C CYS A 8 -6.58 15.89 -10.03
N ARG A 9 -6.28 17.17 -10.28
CA ARG A 9 -7.04 17.99 -11.23
C ARG A 9 -6.86 17.52 -12.68
N ALA A 10 -5.66 17.04 -13.05
CA ALA A 10 -5.41 16.49 -14.38
C ALA A 10 -6.21 15.19 -14.60
N LEU A 11 -6.18 14.27 -13.62
CA LEU A 11 -6.97 13.04 -13.68
C LEU A 11 -8.48 13.33 -13.69
N LYS A 12 -8.94 14.27 -12.86
CA LYS A 12 -10.32 14.72 -12.87
C LYS A 12 -10.74 15.23 -14.24
N ALA A 13 -9.98 16.14 -14.84
CA ALA A 13 -10.29 16.70 -16.16
C ALA A 13 -10.34 15.59 -17.23
N ALA A 14 -9.39 14.66 -17.22
CA ALA A 14 -9.39 13.54 -18.15
C ALA A 14 -10.61 12.62 -17.98
N LEU A 15 -11.05 12.39 -16.74
CA LEU A 15 -12.22 11.55 -16.45
C LEU A 15 -13.55 12.28 -16.69
N ASP A 16 -13.58 13.62 -16.60
CA ASP A 16 -14.73 14.41 -17.03
C ASP A 16 -14.90 14.34 -18.56
N ASP A 17 -13.80 14.42 -19.31
CA ASP A 17 -13.81 14.34 -20.79
C ASP A 17 -14.08 12.90 -21.29
N TYR A 18 -13.53 11.92 -20.61
CA TYR A 18 -13.65 10.49 -20.98
C TYR A 18 -14.03 9.64 -19.76
N PRO A 19 -15.30 9.64 -19.34
CA PRO A 19 -15.74 8.92 -18.15
C PRO A 19 -15.51 7.41 -18.24
N ARG A 20 -14.92 6.83 -17.21
CA ARG A 20 -14.71 5.39 -17.03
C ARG A 20 -15.14 4.98 -15.64
N LYS A 21 -15.92 3.90 -15.52
CA LYS A 21 -16.43 3.43 -14.21
C LYS A 21 -15.36 2.72 -13.39
N ASP A 22 -14.51 1.90 -14.03
CA ASP A 22 -13.46 1.12 -13.37
C ASP A 22 -12.12 1.35 -14.07
N HIS A 23 -11.53 2.52 -13.80
CA HIS A 23 -10.26 2.94 -14.41
C HIS A 23 -9.04 2.61 -13.54
N ARG A 24 -9.22 2.55 -12.22
CA ARG A 24 -8.18 2.29 -11.22
C ARG A 24 -6.90 3.12 -11.36
N HIS A 25 -7.03 4.33 -11.91
CA HIS A 25 -5.89 5.26 -11.92
C HIS A 25 -5.45 5.56 -10.51
N GLY A 26 -4.14 5.70 -10.30
CA GLY A 26 -3.57 6.01 -9.00
C GLY A 26 -2.51 7.09 -9.07
N ILE A 27 -2.26 7.72 -7.92
CA ILE A 27 -1.14 8.63 -7.72
C ILE A 27 -0.18 7.93 -6.76
N ILE A 28 1.05 7.69 -7.22
CA ILE A 28 2.09 7.00 -6.45
C ILE A 28 2.87 8.02 -5.63
N HIS A 29 3.42 7.59 -4.48
CA HIS A 29 4.26 8.41 -3.58
C HIS A 29 3.55 9.62 -2.95
N ASP A 30 2.23 9.57 -2.82
CA ASP A 30 1.54 10.68 -2.18
C ASP A 30 1.73 10.67 -0.66
N CYS A 31 2.74 11.43 -0.24
CA CYS A 31 3.06 11.57 1.18
C CYS A 31 2.35 12.76 1.84
N LEU A 32 2.00 13.81 1.08
CA LEU A 32 1.44 15.04 1.63
C LEU A 32 0.25 15.54 0.79
N PRO A 33 -0.91 14.92 0.92
CA PRO A 33 -2.11 15.33 0.18
C PRO A 33 -2.73 16.62 0.75
N THR A 34 -3.60 17.20 -0.05
CA THR A 34 -4.51 18.27 0.38
C THR A 34 -5.91 17.74 0.57
N GLU A 35 -6.74 18.43 1.34
CA GLU A 35 -8.15 18.08 1.51
C GLU A 35 -8.92 18.08 0.18
N GLU A 36 -8.65 19.08 -0.70
CA GLU A 36 -9.25 19.14 -2.03
C GLU A 36 -8.85 17.94 -2.88
N GLY A 37 -7.57 17.58 -2.89
CA GLY A 37 -7.08 16.43 -3.62
C GLY A 37 -7.67 15.11 -3.11
N ILE A 38 -7.75 14.91 -1.79
CA ILE A 38 -8.42 13.75 -1.19
C ILE A 38 -9.88 13.67 -1.64
N LYS A 39 -10.59 14.79 -1.64
CA LYS A 39 -11.98 14.86 -2.14
C LYS A 39 -12.06 14.42 -3.60
N ILE A 40 -11.17 14.92 -4.46
CA ILE A 40 -11.13 14.52 -5.87
C ILE A 40 -10.85 13.01 -5.98
N CYS A 41 -9.88 12.49 -5.24
CA CYS A 41 -9.54 11.06 -5.29
C CYS A 41 -10.72 10.17 -4.88
N ARG A 42 -11.45 10.55 -3.83
CA ARG A 42 -12.67 9.86 -3.41
C ARG A 42 -13.75 9.90 -4.48
N ASP A 43 -14.08 11.12 -4.96
CA ASP A 43 -15.21 11.36 -5.86
C ASP A 43 -14.98 10.73 -7.27
N TYR A 44 -13.72 10.59 -7.68
CA TYR A 44 -13.30 10.01 -8.96
C TYR A 44 -12.66 8.62 -8.82
N ASN A 45 -12.70 8.01 -7.65
CA ASN A 45 -12.13 6.67 -7.41
C ASN A 45 -10.66 6.54 -7.81
N ILE A 46 -9.84 7.57 -7.53
CA ILE A 46 -8.40 7.56 -7.76
C ILE A 46 -7.71 6.86 -6.60
N GLN A 47 -6.83 5.90 -6.90
CA GLN A 47 -6.16 5.03 -5.93
C GLN A 47 -4.88 5.67 -5.39
N MET A 48 -4.41 5.17 -4.22
CA MET A 48 -3.17 5.61 -3.57
C MET A 48 -2.20 4.44 -3.38
N PRO A 49 -1.40 4.09 -4.39
CA PRO A 49 -0.25 3.22 -4.17
C PRO A 49 0.84 3.98 -3.41
N VAL A 50 1.10 3.58 -2.17
CA VAL A 50 2.03 4.26 -1.26
C VAL A 50 3.18 3.35 -0.82
N GLN A 51 4.18 3.93 -0.19
CA GLN A 51 5.31 3.21 0.41
C GLN A 51 5.29 3.48 1.92
N SER A 52 4.58 2.64 2.67
CA SER A 52 4.50 2.80 4.12
C SER A 52 5.87 2.71 4.81
N ALA A 53 6.86 2.06 4.18
CA ALA A 53 8.23 2.02 4.66
C ALA A 53 8.94 3.40 4.68
N PHE A 54 8.39 4.42 3.99
CA PHE A 54 8.89 5.81 4.11
C PHE A 54 8.46 6.48 5.42
N ILE A 55 7.50 5.92 6.12
CA ILE A 55 7.12 6.41 7.45
C ILE A 55 8.31 6.21 8.40
N ASN A 56 8.82 7.31 8.98
CA ASN A 56 10.02 7.30 9.79
C ASN A 56 11.23 6.66 9.07
N TRP A 57 11.48 7.12 7.86
CA TRP A 57 12.59 6.65 7.04
C TRP A 57 13.90 7.25 7.53
N LYS A 58 14.93 6.43 7.70
CA LYS A 58 16.22 6.86 8.27
C LYS A 58 16.95 7.92 7.44
N GLN A 59 16.73 7.94 6.13
CA GLN A 59 17.33 8.90 5.21
C GLN A 59 16.67 10.28 5.30
N GLU A 60 15.42 10.34 5.74
CA GLU A 60 14.64 11.56 5.94
C GLU A 60 13.96 11.51 7.32
N PRO A 61 14.73 11.66 8.41
CA PRO A 61 14.18 11.67 9.75
C PRO A 61 13.28 12.89 9.97
N ASP A 62 12.33 12.76 10.91
CA ASP A 62 11.31 13.79 11.15
C ASP A 62 11.91 15.16 11.47
N GLU A 63 13.01 15.22 12.23
CA GLU A 63 13.68 16.49 12.53
C GLU A 63 14.18 17.19 11.27
N TYR A 64 14.66 16.42 10.28
CA TYR A 64 15.05 16.96 8.99
C TYR A 64 13.82 17.47 8.22
N LEU A 65 12.77 16.69 8.15
CA LEU A 65 11.52 17.07 7.48
C LEU A 65 10.89 18.30 8.13
N GLU A 66 10.86 18.37 9.47
CA GLU A 66 10.40 19.55 10.19
C GLU A 66 11.24 20.80 9.87
N SER A 67 12.55 20.65 9.69
CA SER A 67 13.44 21.77 9.37
C SER A 67 13.17 22.37 8.00
N ILE A 68 12.71 21.57 7.02
CA ILE A 68 12.48 22.02 5.63
C ILE A 68 11.04 22.39 5.34
N MET A 69 10.06 21.76 5.98
CA MET A 69 8.64 22.00 5.67
C MET A 69 7.80 22.48 6.86
N GLY A 70 8.36 22.48 8.06
CA GLY A 70 7.69 22.87 9.29
C GLY A 70 6.90 21.72 9.92
N LYS A 71 6.70 21.79 11.24
CA LYS A 71 6.08 20.74 12.05
C LYS A 71 4.68 20.37 11.57
N GLU A 72 3.82 21.35 11.33
CA GLU A 72 2.43 21.11 10.89
C GLU A 72 2.34 20.26 9.61
N ARG A 73 3.23 20.50 8.64
CA ARG A 73 3.24 19.72 7.39
C ARG A 73 3.84 18.33 7.59
N THR A 74 4.87 18.21 8.42
CA THR A 74 5.48 16.93 8.76
C THR A 74 4.49 16.02 9.48
N GLU A 75 3.69 16.53 10.40
CA GLU A 75 2.63 15.78 11.09
C GLU A 75 1.50 15.30 10.17
N ARG A 76 1.36 15.88 8.97
CA ARG A 76 0.37 15.48 7.98
C ARG A 76 0.87 14.47 6.96
N LEU A 77 2.12 14.04 7.06
CA LEU A 77 2.70 13.07 6.14
C LEU A 77 2.05 11.68 6.28
N ASN A 78 1.95 10.99 5.15
CA ASN A 78 1.49 9.60 5.05
C ASN A 78 0.16 9.34 5.77
N PRO A 79 -0.93 10.02 5.38
CA PRO A 79 -2.20 9.98 6.08
C PRO A 79 -3.04 8.74 5.71
N LEU A 80 -2.53 7.55 6.04
CA LEU A 80 -3.11 6.26 5.63
C LEU A 80 -4.55 6.07 6.12
N ARG A 81 -4.83 6.43 7.38
CA ARG A 81 -6.18 6.36 7.94
C ARG A 81 -7.13 7.30 7.22
N THR A 82 -6.68 8.53 6.95
CA THR A 82 -7.49 9.52 6.23
C THR A 82 -7.90 9.00 4.84
N PHE A 83 -7.01 8.35 4.12
CA PHE A 83 -7.35 7.72 2.83
C PHE A 83 -8.39 6.61 3.01
N ASN A 84 -8.19 5.69 3.95
CA ASN A 84 -9.13 4.59 4.21
C ASN A 84 -10.51 5.11 4.62
N GLU A 85 -10.59 6.09 5.52
CA GLU A 85 -11.85 6.71 5.98
C GLU A 85 -12.60 7.43 4.86
N ASN A 86 -11.89 7.90 3.84
CA ASN A 86 -12.49 8.46 2.62
C ASN A 86 -12.81 7.39 1.55
N GLY A 87 -12.64 6.11 1.84
CA GLY A 87 -12.92 5.02 0.92
C GLY A 87 -11.95 4.93 -0.26
N ILE A 88 -10.80 5.58 -0.17
CA ILE A 88 -9.74 5.53 -1.17
C ILE A 88 -8.97 4.22 -0.99
N VAL A 89 -8.81 3.44 -2.06
CA VAL A 89 -8.02 2.21 -2.00
C VAL A 89 -6.54 2.55 -1.90
N VAL A 90 -5.92 2.11 -0.81
CA VAL A 90 -4.49 2.25 -0.55
C VAL A 90 -3.83 0.90 -0.76
N SER A 91 -2.78 0.83 -1.59
CA SER A 91 -1.90 -0.33 -1.72
C SER A 91 -0.48 0.02 -1.33
N CYS A 92 0.28 -0.96 -0.84
CA CYS A 92 1.67 -0.77 -0.42
C CYS A 92 2.68 -1.38 -1.38
N GLY A 93 3.83 -0.73 -1.49
CA GLY A 93 5.02 -1.20 -2.16
C GLY A 93 6.29 -0.72 -1.47
N SER A 94 7.45 -1.20 -1.92
CA SER A 94 8.75 -0.86 -1.31
C SER A 94 9.43 0.32 -1.95
N ASP A 95 9.23 0.54 -3.24
CA ASP A 95 10.12 1.35 -4.06
C ASP A 95 11.58 0.89 -3.94
N ALA A 96 11.79 -0.44 -3.89
CA ALA A 96 13.13 -1.00 -3.77
C ALA A 96 14.03 -0.56 -4.95
N PRO A 97 15.30 -0.20 -4.70
CA PRO A 97 16.06 -0.39 -3.46
C PRO A 97 15.96 0.75 -2.44
N CYS A 98 15.08 1.72 -2.61
CA CYS A 98 14.94 2.84 -1.67
C CYS A 98 14.59 2.37 -0.26
N THR A 99 13.63 1.45 -0.13
CA THR A 99 13.30 0.80 1.14
C THR A 99 13.36 -0.72 1.03
N SER A 100 13.22 -1.39 2.17
CA SER A 100 13.20 -2.86 2.22
C SER A 100 12.05 -3.43 1.39
N PRO A 101 12.27 -4.47 0.57
CA PRO A 101 11.20 -5.19 -0.13
C PRO A 101 10.38 -6.09 0.80
N ASP A 102 10.66 -6.12 2.11
CA ASP A 102 9.99 -6.95 3.11
C ASP A 102 8.61 -6.37 3.48
N PRO A 103 7.49 -7.06 3.17
CA PRO A 103 6.15 -6.61 3.51
C PRO A 103 5.88 -6.50 5.02
N ILE A 104 6.62 -7.22 5.86
CA ILE A 104 6.49 -7.09 7.33
C ILE A 104 6.90 -5.69 7.77
N VAL A 105 7.92 -5.11 7.14
CA VAL A 105 8.32 -3.71 7.40
C VAL A 105 7.20 -2.74 6.99
N TRP A 106 6.51 -2.98 5.88
CA TRP A 106 5.43 -2.10 5.43
C TRP A 106 4.23 -2.16 6.36
N ILE A 107 3.88 -3.37 6.83
CA ILE A 107 2.81 -3.59 7.80
C ILE A 107 3.16 -2.93 9.13
N ASP A 108 4.38 -3.16 9.64
CA ASP A 108 4.86 -2.53 10.88
C ASP A 108 4.74 -1.01 10.82
N LYS A 109 5.23 -0.40 9.76
CA LYS A 109 5.20 1.06 9.58
C LYS A 109 3.78 1.62 9.42
N ALA A 110 2.88 0.92 8.77
CA ALA A 110 1.49 1.33 8.63
C ALA A 110 0.73 1.26 9.97
N VAL A 111 0.95 0.18 10.74
CA VAL A 111 0.31 -0.03 12.07
C VAL A 111 0.92 0.84 13.15
N ASN A 112 2.24 1.03 13.12
CA ASN A 112 3.01 1.83 14.06
C ASN A 112 3.38 3.22 13.49
N ASN A 113 2.49 3.80 12.68
CA ASN A 113 2.70 5.13 12.13
C ASN A 113 3.05 6.12 13.25
N MET A 114 4.10 6.93 13.05
CA MET A 114 4.54 7.92 14.03
C MET A 114 3.44 8.91 14.38
N ASN A 115 2.69 9.38 13.39
CA ASN A 115 1.43 10.04 13.64
C ASN A 115 0.35 8.99 13.95
N GLN A 116 0.14 8.70 15.24
CA GLN A 116 -0.82 7.69 15.70
C GLN A 116 -2.25 7.93 15.21
N SER A 117 -2.61 9.17 14.90
CA SER A 117 -3.91 9.48 14.30
C SER A 117 -4.07 8.91 12.89
N GLN A 118 -2.95 8.62 12.22
CA GLN A 118 -2.90 8.07 10.86
C GLN A 118 -2.52 6.58 10.81
N ALA A 119 -2.26 5.97 11.98
CA ALA A 119 -2.03 4.53 12.08
C ALA A 119 -3.28 3.75 11.65
N VAL A 120 -3.08 2.66 10.92
CA VAL A 120 -4.16 1.76 10.48
C VAL A 120 -4.19 0.48 11.31
N SER A 121 -5.26 -0.29 11.21
CA SER A 121 -5.34 -1.61 11.84
C SER A 121 -4.43 -2.62 11.12
N VAL A 122 -4.11 -3.74 11.80
CA VAL A 122 -3.38 -4.86 11.18
C VAL A 122 -4.12 -5.39 9.94
N GLN A 123 -5.45 -5.49 10.02
CA GLN A 123 -6.28 -5.93 8.90
C GLN A 123 -6.17 -5.00 7.69
N GLU A 124 -6.23 -3.69 7.91
CA GLU A 124 -6.07 -2.71 6.83
C GLU A 124 -4.66 -2.78 6.23
N ALA A 125 -3.61 -2.83 7.07
CA ALA A 125 -2.24 -2.96 6.61
C ALA A 125 -2.02 -4.24 5.79
N LEU A 126 -2.56 -5.38 6.22
CA LEU A 126 -2.55 -6.62 5.44
C LEU A 126 -3.24 -6.46 4.10
N ARG A 127 -4.43 -5.86 4.06
CA ARG A 127 -5.14 -5.61 2.79
C ARG A 127 -4.34 -4.71 1.86
N MET A 128 -3.67 -3.68 2.38
CA MET A 128 -2.79 -2.80 1.59
C MET A 128 -1.65 -3.57 0.93
N CYS A 129 -1.09 -4.57 1.63
CA CYS A 129 0.03 -5.39 1.15
C CYS A 129 -0.39 -6.62 0.33
N THR A 130 -1.68 -6.94 0.25
CA THR A 130 -2.21 -8.14 -0.41
C THR A 130 -3.30 -7.78 -1.41
N TYR A 131 -4.57 -7.86 -1.00
CA TYR A 131 -5.74 -7.69 -1.86
C TYR A 131 -5.73 -6.36 -2.64
N ASN A 132 -5.40 -5.25 -1.98
CA ASN A 132 -5.45 -3.94 -2.63
C ASN A 132 -4.37 -3.80 -3.74
N GLY A 133 -3.21 -4.45 -3.58
CA GLY A 133 -2.20 -4.54 -4.64
C GLY A 133 -2.74 -5.20 -5.90
N TYR A 134 -3.42 -6.33 -5.75
CA TYR A 134 -4.04 -7.01 -6.89
C TYR A 134 -5.28 -6.27 -7.43
N TYR A 135 -6.00 -5.57 -6.55
CA TYR A 135 -7.13 -4.75 -6.98
C TYR A 135 -6.67 -3.64 -7.95
N VAL A 136 -5.58 -2.93 -7.68
CA VAL A 136 -5.10 -1.87 -8.57
C VAL A 136 -4.58 -2.38 -9.92
N THR A 137 -4.23 -3.67 -10.01
CA THR A 137 -3.79 -4.34 -11.24
C THR A 137 -4.87 -5.16 -11.96
N PHE A 138 -6.11 -5.15 -11.44
CA PHE A 138 -7.27 -5.92 -11.96
C PHE A 138 -7.17 -7.43 -11.77
N ASP A 139 -6.30 -7.91 -10.87
CA ASP A 139 -6.08 -9.35 -10.61
C ASP A 139 -6.81 -9.86 -9.36
N GLU A 140 -7.57 -9.02 -8.65
CA GLU A 140 -8.21 -9.36 -7.38
C GLU A 140 -9.24 -10.50 -7.44
N LYS A 141 -9.72 -10.82 -8.65
CA LYS A 141 -10.61 -11.96 -8.86
C LYS A 141 -9.89 -13.30 -8.80
N GLU A 142 -8.59 -13.28 -9.09
CA GLU A 142 -7.75 -14.47 -9.15
C GLU A 142 -6.78 -14.57 -7.97
N ARG A 143 -6.42 -13.45 -7.33
CA ARG A 143 -5.35 -13.37 -6.33
C ARG A 143 -5.68 -12.39 -5.19
N GLY A 144 -4.79 -12.33 -4.20
CA GLY A 144 -4.79 -11.32 -3.14
C GLY A 144 -5.61 -11.68 -1.90
N SER A 145 -6.34 -12.81 -1.92
CA SER A 145 -7.06 -13.34 -0.77
C SER A 145 -7.15 -14.86 -0.83
N LEU A 146 -7.28 -15.51 0.33
CA LEU A 146 -7.45 -16.95 0.45
C LEU A 146 -8.95 -17.29 0.38
N GLU A 147 -9.46 -17.35 -0.83
CA GLU A 147 -10.86 -17.67 -1.13
C GLU A 147 -10.95 -18.82 -2.12
N ALA A 148 -12.03 -19.62 -2.02
CA ALA A 148 -12.26 -20.73 -2.95
C ALA A 148 -12.34 -20.21 -4.41
N GLY A 149 -11.55 -20.83 -5.28
CA GLY A 149 -11.47 -20.46 -6.70
C GLY A 149 -10.34 -19.46 -7.04
N LYS A 150 -9.65 -18.92 -6.04
CA LYS A 150 -8.45 -18.10 -6.26
C LYS A 150 -7.16 -18.89 -6.17
N ILE A 151 -6.11 -18.35 -6.74
CA ILE A 151 -4.73 -18.88 -6.61
C ILE A 151 -4.28 -18.72 -5.16
N ALA A 152 -3.91 -19.82 -4.54
CA ALA A 152 -3.55 -19.87 -3.12
C ALA A 152 -2.06 -19.62 -2.89
N ASP A 153 -1.52 -18.50 -3.41
CA ASP A 153 -0.18 -18.05 -3.04
C ASP A 153 -0.19 -17.59 -1.58
N MET A 154 0.64 -18.20 -0.74
CA MET A 154 0.62 -18.00 0.71
C MET A 154 2.01 -17.77 1.27
N ALA A 155 2.10 -16.91 2.29
CA ALA A 155 3.26 -16.79 3.16
C ALA A 155 2.95 -17.41 4.53
N VAL A 156 3.89 -18.20 5.05
CA VAL A 156 3.84 -18.73 6.41
C VAL A 156 4.68 -17.81 7.29
N LEU A 157 4.05 -17.25 8.32
CA LEU A 157 4.71 -16.33 9.24
C LEU A 157 5.07 -17.05 10.55
N SER A 158 6.12 -16.57 11.25
CA SER A 158 6.55 -17.11 12.54
C SER A 158 5.53 -16.90 13.65
N ASP A 159 4.70 -15.88 13.53
CA ASP A 159 3.73 -15.48 14.54
C ASP A 159 2.45 -14.94 13.91
N ASP A 160 1.37 -14.94 14.68
CA ASP A 160 0.09 -14.37 14.26
C ASP A 160 0.09 -12.84 14.39
N LEU A 161 0.04 -12.15 13.27
CA LEU A 161 -0.01 -10.68 13.17
C LEU A 161 -1.12 -10.04 14.02
N TYR A 162 -2.22 -10.76 14.27
CA TYR A 162 -3.34 -10.23 15.07
C TYR A 162 -3.15 -10.41 16.59
N SER A 163 -2.27 -11.33 17.00
CA SER A 163 -2.07 -11.71 18.39
C SER A 163 -0.82 -11.08 19.01
N VAL A 164 0.19 -10.74 18.20
CA VAL A 164 1.42 -10.10 18.72
C VAL A 164 1.17 -8.67 19.16
N ASP A 165 1.96 -8.17 20.12
CA ASP A 165 1.98 -6.74 20.42
C ASP A 165 2.40 -5.96 19.16
N LYS A 166 1.72 -4.86 18.87
CA LYS A 166 2.00 -4.04 17.68
C LYS A 166 3.48 -3.69 17.53
N LYS A 167 4.16 -3.36 18.62
CA LYS A 167 5.61 -3.04 18.65
C LYS A 167 6.50 -4.19 18.19
N ASP A 168 6.00 -5.44 18.24
CA ASP A 168 6.73 -6.65 17.92
C ASP A 168 6.45 -7.16 16.49
N ILE A 169 5.55 -6.53 15.76
CA ILE A 169 5.26 -6.87 14.33
C ILE A 169 6.55 -6.92 13.51
N LYS A 170 7.46 -5.98 13.70
CA LYS A 170 8.77 -5.92 13.02
C LYS A 170 9.68 -7.13 13.24
N ASN A 171 9.39 -7.96 14.25
CA ASN A 171 10.18 -9.16 14.59
C ASN A 171 9.63 -10.41 13.91
N ILE A 172 8.43 -10.36 13.33
CA ILE A 172 7.81 -11.47 12.60
C ILE A 172 8.67 -11.80 11.37
N LYS A 173 8.86 -13.10 11.12
CA LYS A 173 9.61 -13.60 9.97
C LYS A 173 8.70 -14.35 9.02
N VAL A 174 9.03 -14.29 7.74
CA VAL A 174 8.46 -15.18 6.74
C VAL A 174 9.25 -16.49 6.78
N GLU A 175 8.66 -17.55 7.33
CA GLU A 175 9.29 -18.87 7.46
C GLU A 175 9.16 -19.72 6.20
N GLY A 176 8.17 -19.42 5.37
CA GLY A 176 7.97 -20.16 4.12
C GLY A 176 7.07 -19.43 3.15
N LEU A 177 7.21 -19.79 1.88
CA LEU A 177 6.34 -19.35 0.79
C LEU A 177 5.77 -20.59 0.10
N ILE A 178 4.48 -20.55 -0.20
CA ILE A 178 3.77 -21.57 -0.97
C ILE A 178 3.28 -20.91 -2.25
N PRO A 179 4.13 -20.84 -3.30
CA PRO A 179 3.80 -20.20 -4.56
C PRO A 179 3.04 -21.19 -5.47
N VAL A 180 1.73 -21.29 -5.33
CA VAL A 180 0.90 -22.18 -6.15
C VAL A 180 0.91 -21.73 -7.61
N SER A 181 1.00 -20.42 -7.87
CA SER A 181 1.17 -19.86 -9.21
C SER A 181 2.44 -20.38 -9.92
N TYR A 182 3.53 -20.56 -9.19
CA TYR A 182 4.79 -21.10 -9.75
C TYR A 182 4.70 -22.59 -10.07
N THR A 183 4.04 -23.39 -9.24
CA THR A 183 3.80 -24.82 -9.52
C THR A 183 2.90 -25.02 -10.73
N HIS A 184 1.98 -24.11 -10.97
CA HIS A 184 1.10 -24.18 -12.15
C HIS A 184 1.87 -23.87 -13.45
N LEU A 185 2.81 -22.93 -13.42
CA LEU A 185 3.71 -22.64 -14.55
C LEU A 185 4.65 -23.83 -14.85
N ARG A 186 5.16 -24.51 -13.82
CA ARG A 186 6.00 -25.71 -13.99
C ARG A 186 5.24 -26.93 -14.52
N ALA A 187 3.95 -27.04 -14.26
CA ALA A 187 3.12 -28.11 -14.79
C ALA A 187 2.99 -28.07 -16.33
N HIS A 188 3.35 -26.94 -16.95
CA HIS A 188 3.39 -26.78 -18.41
C HIS A 188 4.80 -26.87 -19.00
N GLU A 189 5.84 -27.02 -18.17
CA GLU A 189 7.20 -27.32 -18.66
C GLU A 189 7.26 -28.79 -19.04
N THR A 190 7.55 -29.06 -20.33
CA THR A 190 7.74 -30.44 -20.79
C THR A 190 9.04 -31.02 -20.24
N PRO A 191 9.14 -32.35 -20.02
CA PRO A 191 10.33 -33.00 -19.48
C PRO A 191 11.64 -32.77 -20.25
N GLU A 192 11.56 -32.13 -21.41
CA GLU A 192 12.73 -31.85 -22.29
C GLU A 192 13.53 -30.62 -21.84
N HIS A 193 13.09 -29.89 -20.80
CA HIS A 193 13.75 -28.69 -20.27
C HIS A 193 14.21 -28.85 -18.80
N LEU A 194 14.30 -30.11 -18.27
CA LEU A 194 14.87 -30.45 -16.98
C LEU A 194 16.26 -31.03 -17.12
#